data_10e091884080f4411c4def298caa06df
#
_entry.id   10e091884080f4411c4def298caa06df
#
_cell.length_a   1.000
_cell.length_b   1.000
_cell.length_c   1.000
_cell.angle_alpha   90.00
_cell.angle_beta   90.00
_cell.angle_gamma   90.00
#
_symmetry.space_group_name_H-M   'P 1'
#
loop_
_entity.id
_entity.type
_entity.pdbx_description
1 polymer ?
#
loop_
_entity_poly.entity_id
_entity_poly.type
_entity_poly.pdbx_seq_one_letter_code
_entity_poly.pdbx_strand_id
1 'polypeptide(L)'
;RQLSVFMGNDYLVTIHQGDLKPLVDMINVCRENTDPQRRQRLMGRSASFLLHEIIDVLVDDMLHTVRKILGNLDDIEDIVFDDTRSAARQISFLRREITTLRRIVHSLKRIVLETGKNLQRFSRTEEDLTLYFDDVIDHVDKVIETLDESKETMEIYKDTDFMLSTEKANKILAVL
;
A
#
# COMPACT_ATOMS: atom_id res chain seq x y z
N ARG A 1 -6.53 4.49 -8.34
CA ARG A 1 -5.57 5.48 -8.88
C ARG A 1 -4.71 4.79 -9.91
N GLN A 2 -4.36 5.47 -10.97
CA GLN A 2 -3.57 4.92 -12.08
C GLN A 2 -2.39 5.87 -12.35
N LEU A 3 -1.21 5.27 -12.55
CA LEU A 3 -0.01 5.95 -12.99
C LEU A 3 0.46 5.28 -14.28
N SER A 4 0.64 6.06 -15.35
CA SER A 4 1.30 5.61 -16.58
C SER A 4 2.66 6.26 -16.65
N VAL A 5 3.67 5.47 -17.01
CA VAL A 5 5.07 5.93 -17.11
C VAL A 5 5.61 5.63 -18.51
N PHE A 6 6.20 6.63 -19.12
CA PHE A 6 6.97 6.51 -20.37
C PHE A 6 8.41 6.93 -20.09
N MET A 7 9.36 6.07 -20.43
CA MET A 7 10.77 6.30 -20.11
C MET A 7 11.65 6.12 -21.34
N GLY A 8 12.64 6.98 -21.46
CA GLY A 8 13.77 6.87 -22.38
C GLY A 8 15.09 6.99 -21.62
N ASN A 9 16.20 7.12 -22.34
CA ASN A 9 17.53 7.15 -21.75
C ASN A 9 17.72 8.34 -20.78
N ASP A 10 17.18 9.50 -21.14
CA ASP A 10 17.41 10.76 -20.41
C ASP A 10 16.10 11.48 -20.00
N TYR A 11 14.97 10.80 -20.12
CA TYR A 11 13.68 11.38 -19.74
C TYR A 11 12.73 10.35 -19.14
N LEU A 12 11.85 10.83 -18.29
CA LEU A 12 10.74 10.08 -17.74
C LEU A 12 9.49 10.97 -17.75
N VAL A 13 8.38 10.45 -18.29
CA VAL A 13 7.09 11.13 -18.33
C VAL A 13 6.09 10.34 -17.52
N THR A 14 5.41 11.00 -16.58
CA THR A 14 4.34 10.40 -15.78
C THR A 14 2.99 11.03 -16.14
N ILE A 15 1.96 10.18 -16.25
CA ILE A 15 0.58 10.62 -16.45
C ILE A 15 -0.28 10.03 -15.33
N HIS A 16 -0.92 10.89 -14.56
CA HIS A 16 -1.79 10.51 -13.45
C HIS A 16 -2.93 11.53 -13.25
N GLN A 17 -3.93 11.19 -12.45
CA GLN A 17 -5.12 12.03 -12.22
C GLN A 17 -4.91 13.15 -11.18
N GLY A 18 -3.69 13.43 -10.75
CA GLY A 18 -3.37 14.51 -9.81
C GLY A 18 -3.60 14.20 -8.32
N ASP A 19 -4.08 13.00 -8.00
CA ASP A 19 -4.40 12.56 -6.63
C ASP A 19 -3.30 11.70 -5.97
N LEU A 20 -2.16 11.50 -6.65
CA LEU A 20 -0.99 10.80 -6.12
C LEU A 20 -0.10 11.79 -5.36
N LYS A 21 -0.51 12.09 -4.13
CA LYS A 21 0.16 13.09 -3.29
C LYS A 21 1.69 12.89 -3.18
N PRO A 22 2.24 11.68 -2.93
CA PRO A 22 3.68 11.49 -2.85
C PRO A 22 4.42 11.89 -4.12
N LEU A 23 3.84 11.59 -5.29
CA LEU A 23 4.41 11.97 -6.58
C LEU A 23 4.32 13.49 -6.82
N VAL A 24 3.19 14.11 -6.47
CA VAL A 24 3.01 15.57 -6.57
C VAL A 24 4.03 16.29 -5.68
N ASP A 25 4.24 15.83 -4.45
CA ASP A 25 5.23 16.40 -3.53
C ASP A 25 6.66 16.26 -4.09
N MET A 26 7.01 15.12 -4.68
CA MET A 26 8.29 14.91 -5.36
C MET A 26 8.49 15.88 -6.53
N ILE A 27 7.47 16.07 -7.37
CA ILE A 27 7.49 17.02 -8.49
C ILE A 27 7.68 18.45 -7.99
N ASN A 28 7.00 18.83 -6.90
CA ASN A 28 7.12 20.16 -6.32
C ASN A 28 8.54 20.44 -5.78
N VAL A 29 9.17 19.47 -5.10
CA VAL A 29 10.57 19.58 -4.68
C VAL A 29 11.49 19.87 -5.87
N CYS A 30 11.28 19.17 -6.98
CA CYS A 30 12.09 19.38 -8.19
C CYS A 30 11.83 20.74 -8.85
N ARG A 31 10.56 21.19 -8.92
CA ARG A 31 10.15 22.42 -9.58
C ARG A 31 10.52 23.67 -8.78
N GLU A 32 10.25 23.64 -7.48
CA GLU A 32 10.40 24.82 -6.60
C GLU A 32 11.79 24.91 -5.97
N ASN A 33 12.60 23.85 -6.12
CA ASN A 33 13.94 23.74 -5.53
C ASN A 33 13.96 23.98 -4.01
N THR A 34 12.92 23.55 -3.33
CA THR A 34 12.76 23.68 -1.88
C THR A 34 13.79 22.85 -1.10
N ASP A 35 14.28 21.74 -1.70
CA ASP A 35 15.36 20.90 -1.21
C ASP A 35 16.36 20.62 -2.34
N PRO A 36 17.44 21.44 -2.45
CA PRO A 36 18.43 21.30 -3.51
C PRO A 36 19.16 19.93 -3.51
N GLN A 37 19.39 19.33 -2.34
CA GLN A 37 20.06 18.03 -2.23
C GLN A 37 19.16 16.91 -2.77
N ARG A 38 17.89 16.91 -2.37
CA ARG A 38 16.90 15.96 -2.86
C ARG A 38 16.65 16.13 -4.36
N ARG A 39 16.54 17.37 -4.85
CA ARG A 39 16.45 17.65 -6.27
C ARG A 39 17.65 17.10 -7.04
N GLN A 40 18.88 17.33 -6.56
CA GLN A 40 20.09 16.81 -7.18
C GLN A 40 20.10 15.28 -7.20
N ARG A 41 19.67 14.62 -6.13
CA ARG A 41 19.53 13.16 -6.08
C ARG A 41 18.55 12.66 -7.15
N LEU A 42 17.39 13.29 -7.29
CA LEU A 42 16.33 12.88 -8.22
C LEU A 42 16.68 13.15 -9.68
N MET A 43 17.25 14.35 -9.98
CA MET A 43 17.47 14.83 -11.35
C MET A 43 18.93 14.66 -11.82
N GLY A 44 19.85 14.37 -10.94
CA GLY A 44 21.29 14.21 -11.26
C GLY A 44 21.69 12.80 -11.64
N ARG A 45 20.78 11.83 -11.57
CA ARG A 45 21.02 10.42 -11.88
C ARG A 45 20.26 9.98 -13.15
N SER A 46 20.21 8.67 -13.41
CA SER A 46 19.53 8.11 -14.57
C SER A 46 17.99 8.19 -14.46
N ALA A 47 17.30 8.09 -15.61
CA ALA A 47 15.85 7.96 -15.66
C ALA A 47 15.36 6.70 -14.92
N SER A 48 16.14 5.62 -14.92
CA SER A 48 15.89 4.39 -14.17
C SER A 48 15.92 4.60 -12.67
N PHE A 49 16.87 5.39 -12.17
CA PHE A 49 16.93 5.74 -10.77
C PHE A 49 15.73 6.62 -10.36
N LEU A 50 15.35 7.58 -11.20
CA LEU A 50 14.16 8.39 -10.94
C LEU A 50 12.88 7.55 -10.90
N LEU A 51 12.78 6.52 -11.77
CA LEU A 51 11.65 5.59 -11.73
C LEU A 51 11.64 4.77 -10.43
N HIS A 52 12.80 4.30 -9.98
CA HIS A 52 12.92 3.64 -8.67
C HIS A 52 12.40 4.55 -7.55
N GLU A 53 12.87 5.80 -7.45
CA GLU A 53 12.45 6.75 -6.41
C GLU A 53 10.93 7.01 -6.43
N ILE A 54 10.31 7.02 -7.63
CA ILE A 54 8.85 7.14 -7.77
C ILE A 54 8.14 5.91 -7.23
N ILE A 55 8.60 4.71 -7.56
CA ILE A 55 8.00 3.47 -7.10
C ILE A 55 8.15 3.34 -5.58
N ASP A 56 9.33 3.62 -5.06
CA ASP A 56 9.68 3.56 -3.65
C ASP A 56 8.75 4.44 -2.80
N VAL A 57 8.60 5.71 -3.15
CA VAL A 57 7.72 6.63 -2.42
C VAL A 57 6.24 6.23 -2.51
N LEU A 58 5.80 5.57 -3.58
CA LEU A 58 4.44 5.05 -3.69
C LEU A 58 4.22 3.78 -2.86
N VAL A 59 5.23 2.94 -2.73
CA VAL A 59 5.21 1.76 -1.86
C VAL A 59 5.21 2.18 -0.39
N ASP A 60 5.98 3.19 -0.03
CA ASP A 60 5.97 3.78 1.31
C ASP A 60 4.59 4.34 1.70
N ASP A 61 3.88 4.98 0.76
CA ASP A 61 2.50 5.45 0.97
C ASP A 61 1.53 4.27 1.20
N MET A 62 1.77 3.13 0.56
CA MET A 62 1.01 1.90 0.83
C MET A 62 1.27 1.33 2.22
N LEU A 63 2.51 1.32 2.70
CA LEU A 63 2.84 0.94 4.08
C LEU A 63 2.10 1.83 5.09
N HIS A 64 1.99 3.13 4.81
CA HIS A 64 1.20 4.04 5.64
C HIS A 64 -0.30 3.70 5.63
N THR A 65 -0.84 3.31 4.49
CA THR A 65 -2.23 2.86 4.35
C THR A 65 -2.49 1.58 5.13
N VAL A 66 -1.55 0.62 5.10
CA VAL A 66 -1.65 -0.64 5.86
C VAL A 66 -1.64 -0.38 7.38
N ARG A 67 -0.84 0.56 7.87
CA ARG A 67 -0.88 0.94 9.30
C ARG A 67 -2.25 1.47 9.73
N LYS A 68 -2.98 2.17 8.85
CA LYS A 68 -4.38 2.58 9.14
C LYS A 68 -5.32 1.38 9.18
N ILE A 69 -5.12 0.38 8.33
CA ILE A 69 -5.90 -0.87 8.37
C ILE A 69 -5.69 -1.58 9.70
N LEU A 70 -4.45 -1.66 10.21
CA LEU A 70 -4.17 -2.25 11.52
C LEU A 70 -4.87 -1.48 12.65
N GLY A 71 -4.81 -0.14 12.65
CA GLY A 71 -5.56 0.66 13.62
C GLY A 71 -7.08 0.44 13.55
N ASN A 72 -7.65 0.29 12.35
CA ASN A 72 -9.07 -0.04 12.21
C ASN A 72 -9.41 -1.47 12.70
N LEU A 73 -8.46 -2.41 12.64
CA LEU A 73 -8.63 -3.74 13.22
C LEU A 73 -8.72 -3.69 14.75
N ASP A 74 -7.85 -2.91 15.38
CA ASP A 74 -7.86 -2.70 16.83
C ASP A 74 -9.21 -2.07 17.27
N ASP A 75 -9.70 -1.06 16.54
CA ASP A 75 -11.01 -0.43 16.80
C ASP A 75 -12.18 -1.43 16.64
N ILE A 76 -12.07 -2.37 15.69
CA ILE A 76 -13.09 -3.41 15.48
C ILE A 76 -13.05 -4.44 16.61
N GLU A 77 -11.87 -4.82 17.08
CA GLU A 77 -11.70 -5.71 18.22
C GLU A 77 -12.48 -5.21 19.43
N ASP A 78 -12.31 -3.95 19.79
CA ASP A 78 -13.02 -3.31 20.90
C ASP A 78 -14.55 -3.39 20.73
N ILE A 79 -15.05 -3.25 19.49
CA ILE A 79 -16.49 -3.33 19.23
C ILE A 79 -16.99 -4.78 19.28
N VAL A 80 -16.24 -5.76 18.80
CA VAL A 80 -16.62 -7.19 18.81
C VAL A 80 -16.84 -7.68 20.23
N PHE A 81 -15.99 -7.25 21.17
CA PHE A 81 -16.09 -7.63 22.58
C PHE A 81 -17.00 -6.72 23.42
N ASP A 82 -17.59 -5.67 22.85
CA ASP A 82 -18.61 -4.84 23.49
C ASP A 82 -20.00 -5.47 23.33
N ASP A 83 -20.54 -5.95 24.43
CA ASP A 83 -21.86 -6.60 24.49
C ASP A 83 -23.02 -5.72 24.00
N THR A 84 -22.86 -4.42 23.91
CA THR A 84 -23.91 -3.47 23.53
C THR A 84 -23.92 -3.13 22.04
N ARG A 85 -22.89 -3.53 21.29
CA ARG A 85 -22.65 -3.12 19.90
C ARG A 85 -22.53 -4.33 18.98
N SER A 86 -22.65 -4.12 17.68
CA SER A 86 -22.31 -5.10 16.62
C SER A 86 -21.26 -4.51 15.69
N ALA A 87 -20.25 -5.28 15.38
CA ALA A 87 -19.15 -4.91 14.51
C ALA A 87 -19.41 -5.26 13.02
N ALA A 88 -20.52 -5.91 12.69
CA ALA A 88 -20.79 -6.47 11.37
C ALA A 88 -20.58 -5.50 10.20
N ARG A 89 -20.97 -4.22 10.37
CA ARG A 89 -20.80 -3.19 9.33
C ARG A 89 -19.33 -2.83 9.14
N GLN A 90 -18.61 -2.59 10.23
CA GLN A 90 -17.18 -2.22 10.23
C GLN A 90 -16.34 -3.37 9.65
N ILE A 91 -16.62 -4.61 10.07
CA ILE A 91 -16.02 -5.84 9.53
C ILE A 91 -16.21 -5.93 8.03
N SER A 92 -17.44 -5.76 7.53
CA SER A 92 -17.74 -5.83 6.10
C SER A 92 -17.02 -4.75 5.29
N PHE A 93 -16.92 -3.54 5.83
CA PHE A 93 -16.22 -2.43 5.19
C PHE A 93 -14.72 -2.69 5.10
N LEU A 94 -14.07 -3.00 6.23
CA LEU A 94 -12.63 -3.22 6.29
C LEU A 94 -12.20 -4.44 5.48
N ARG A 95 -12.98 -5.51 5.49
CA ARG A 95 -12.76 -6.70 4.65
C ARG A 95 -12.72 -6.36 3.17
N ARG A 96 -13.62 -5.49 2.70
CA ARG A 96 -13.65 -5.03 1.31
C ARG A 96 -12.41 -4.18 0.99
N GLU A 97 -11.98 -3.34 1.90
CA GLU A 97 -10.79 -2.50 1.77
C GLU A 97 -9.53 -3.36 1.67
N ILE A 98 -9.32 -4.29 2.59
CA ILE A 98 -8.21 -5.25 2.59
C ILE A 98 -8.18 -6.04 1.29
N THR A 99 -9.31 -6.61 0.86
CA THR A 99 -9.40 -7.40 -0.38
C THR A 99 -9.03 -6.57 -1.62
N THR A 100 -9.47 -5.33 -1.66
CA THR A 100 -9.18 -4.42 -2.77
C THR A 100 -7.68 -4.07 -2.81
N LEU A 101 -7.10 -3.73 -1.66
CA LEU A 101 -5.69 -3.36 -1.57
C LEU A 101 -4.78 -4.55 -1.89
N ARG A 102 -5.08 -5.75 -1.36
CA ARG A 102 -4.34 -6.99 -1.70
C ARG A 102 -4.25 -7.20 -3.21
N ARG A 103 -5.35 -7.08 -3.93
CA ARG A 103 -5.37 -7.25 -5.39
C ARG A 103 -4.47 -6.22 -6.10
N ILE A 104 -4.46 -4.98 -5.63
CA ILE A 104 -3.61 -3.91 -6.18
C ILE A 104 -2.14 -4.22 -5.93
N VAL A 105 -1.77 -4.60 -4.70
CA VAL A 105 -0.38 -4.84 -4.29
C VAL A 105 0.21 -6.06 -5.01
N HIS A 106 -0.54 -7.15 -5.17
CA HIS A 106 -0.08 -8.30 -5.96
C HIS A 106 0.20 -7.94 -7.43
N SER A 107 -0.64 -7.09 -8.03
CA SER A 107 -0.39 -6.59 -9.40
C SER A 107 0.83 -5.69 -9.45
N LEU A 108 1.02 -4.83 -8.44
CA LEU A 108 2.19 -3.96 -8.32
C LEU A 108 3.49 -4.78 -8.20
N LYS A 109 3.51 -5.81 -7.33
CA LYS A 109 4.68 -6.69 -7.18
C LYS A 109 5.17 -7.21 -8.52
N ARG A 110 4.26 -7.73 -9.35
CA ARG A 110 4.61 -8.23 -10.68
C ARG A 110 5.22 -7.14 -11.56
N ILE A 111 4.65 -5.93 -11.54
CA ILE A 111 5.16 -4.79 -12.32
C ILE A 111 6.55 -4.40 -11.85
N VAL A 112 6.79 -4.32 -10.54
CA VAL A 112 8.10 -3.96 -9.96
C VAL A 112 9.16 -4.98 -10.35
N LEU A 113 8.87 -6.29 -10.25
CA LEU A 113 9.77 -7.37 -10.64
C LEU A 113 10.13 -7.31 -12.14
N GLU A 114 9.15 -7.10 -13.02
CA GLU A 114 9.38 -6.99 -14.46
C GLU A 114 10.15 -5.72 -14.81
N THR A 115 9.86 -4.61 -14.14
CA THR A 115 10.53 -3.33 -14.31
C THR A 115 12.00 -3.46 -13.92
N GLY A 116 12.32 -3.97 -12.73
CA GLY A 116 13.69 -4.15 -12.25
C GLY A 116 14.58 -4.92 -13.23
N LYS A 117 14.04 -6.00 -13.82
CA LYS A 117 14.77 -6.80 -14.85
C LYS A 117 15.08 -6.04 -16.14
N ASN A 118 14.28 -5.05 -16.50
CA ASN A 118 14.38 -4.34 -17.78
C ASN A 118 15.11 -3.00 -17.69
N LEU A 119 15.32 -2.48 -16.49
CA LEU A 119 15.86 -1.12 -16.28
C LEU A 119 17.32 -0.95 -16.65
N GLN A 120 18.12 -2.01 -16.68
CA GLN A 120 19.52 -1.92 -17.10
C GLN A 120 19.68 -1.32 -18.52
N ARG A 121 18.64 -1.40 -19.36
CA ARG A 121 18.65 -0.78 -20.71
C ARG A 121 18.66 0.75 -20.68
N PHE A 122 18.21 1.36 -19.58
CA PHE A 122 18.05 2.80 -19.43
C PHE A 122 18.87 3.35 -18.25
N SER A 123 19.73 2.51 -17.67
CA SER A 123 20.67 2.91 -16.61
C SER A 123 21.97 3.39 -17.24
N ARG A 124 22.65 4.32 -16.58
CA ARG A 124 24.03 4.62 -16.91
C ARG A 124 24.90 3.41 -16.57
N THR A 125 25.94 3.16 -17.34
CA THR A 125 26.77 1.95 -17.26
C THR A 125 27.35 1.67 -15.86
N GLU A 126 27.40 2.65 -14.99
CA GLU A 126 27.97 2.59 -13.64
C GLU A 126 26.91 2.44 -12.51
N GLU A 127 25.60 2.43 -12.86
CA GLU A 127 24.53 2.33 -11.86
C GLU A 127 23.98 0.91 -11.81
N ASP A 128 24.30 0.16 -10.76
CA ASP A 128 23.60 -1.08 -10.42
C ASP A 128 22.37 -0.75 -9.56
N LEU A 129 21.19 -0.89 -10.13
CA LEU A 129 19.91 -0.64 -9.44
C LEU A 129 19.29 -1.90 -8.83
N THR A 130 19.94 -3.06 -8.94
CA THR A 130 19.40 -4.35 -8.48
C THR A 130 19.04 -4.28 -7.01
N LEU A 131 19.96 -3.85 -6.15
CA LEU A 131 19.72 -3.74 -4.71
C LEU A 131 18.58 -2.77 -4.36
N TYR A 132 18.42 -1.69 -5.12
CA TYR A 132 17.34 -0.73 -4.92
C TYR A 132 15.96 -1.33 -5.23
N PHE A 133 15.87 -2.14 -6.30
CA PHE A 133 14.61 -2.82 -6.62
C PHE A 133 14.32 -4.00 -5.71
N ASP A 134 15.34 -4.71 -5.23
CA ASP A 134 15.17 -5.77 -4.24
C ASP A 134 14.60 -5.19 -2.93
N ASP A 135 15.07 -4.04 -2.46
CA ASP A 135 14.54 -3.34 -1.28
C ASP A 135 13.05 -2.95 -1.46
N VAL A 136 12.68 -2.42 -2.64
CA VAL A 136 11.27 -2.13 -2.95
C VAL A 136 10.41 -3.39 -2.95
N ILE A 137 10.94 -4.51 -3.46
CA ILE A 137 10.24 -5.80 -3.48
C ILE A 137 10.00 -6.28 -2.04
N ASP A 138 10.99 -6.18 -1.16
CA ASP A 138 10.87 -6.55 0.24
C ASP A 138 9.80 -5.72 0.95
N HIS A 139 9.72 -4.41 0.67
CA HIS A 139 8.66 -3.55 1.18
C HIS A 139 7.27 -3.95 0.66
N VAL A 140 7.15 -4.28 -0.63
CA VAL A 140 5.90 -4.78 -1.22
C VAL A 140 5.48 -6.11 -0.58
N ASP A 141 6.43 -7.01 -0.34
CA ASP A 141 6.16 -8.30 0.31
C ASP A 141 5.68 -8.12 1.75
N LYS A 142 6.27 -7.20 2.49
CA LYS A 142 5.79 -6.85 3.82
C LYS A 142 4.36 -6.29 3.82
N VAL A 143 4.00 -5.48 2.83
CA VAL A 143 2.62 -5.03 2.65
C VAL A 143 1.68 -6.20 2.40
N ILE A 144 2.05 -7.16 1.53
CA ILE A 144 1.24 -8.34 1.24
C ILE A 144 1.04 -9.19 2.50
N GLU A 145 2.12 -9.51 3.21
CA GLU A 145 2.09 -10.30 4.45
C GLU A 145 1.15 -9.67 5.48
N THR A 146 1.30 -8.38 5.75
CA THR A 146 0.45 -7.67 6.72
C THR A 146 -1.02 -7.66 6.29
N LEU A 147 -1.32 -7.55 5.00
CA LEU A 147 -2.69 -7.61 4.50
C LEU A 147 -3.27 -9.04 4.58
N ASP A 148 -2.46 -10.07 4.44
CA ASP A 148 -2.87 -11.46 4.59
C ASP A 148 -3.21 -11.78 6.05
N GLU A 149 -2.36 -11.39 7.00
CA GLU A 149 -2.60 -11.47 8.45
C GLU A 149 -3.86 -10.67 8.85
N SER A 150 -4.00 -9.44 8.34
CA SER A 150 -5.18 -8.61 8.59
C SER A 150 -6.47 -9.27 8.10
N LYS A 151 -6.42 -9.96 6.96
CA LYS A 151 -7.56 -10.70 6.44
C LYS A 151 -7.94 -11.87 7.35
N GLU A 152 -6.97 -12.63 7.82
CA GLU A 152 -7.20 -13.76 8.75
C GLU A 152 -7.81 -13.27 10.07
N THR A 153 -7.26 -12.22 10.65
CA THR A 153 -7.80 -11.59 11.86
C THR A 153 -9.24 -11.13 11.66
N MET A 154 -9.54 -10.53 10.51
CA MET A 154 -10.89 -10.09 10.16
C MET A 154 -11.91 -11.24 10.08
N GLU A 155 -11.53 -12.41 9.56
CA GLU A 155 -12.41 -13.59 9.54
C GLU A 155 -12.68 -14.09 10.96
N ILE A 156 -11.68 -14.06 11.86
CA ILE A 156 -11.85 -14.39 13.28
C ILE A 156 -12.85 -13.44 13.94
N TYR A 157 -12.70 -12.13 13.75
CA TYR A 157 -13.61 -11.15 14.32
C TYR A 157 -15.04 -11.30 13.81
N LYS A 158 -15.21 -11.61 12.52
CA LYS A 158 -16.53 -11.89 11.93
C LYS A 158 -17.22 -13.07 12.59
N ASP A 159 -16.49 -14.17 12.78
CA ASP A 159 -17.04 -15.38 13.38
C ASP A 159 -17.34 -15.18 14.87
N THR A 160 -16.51 -14.43 15.58
CA THR A 160 -16.71 -14.04 16.99
C THR A 160 -17.94 -13.14 17.15
N ASP A 161 -18.09 -12.08 16.33
CA ASP A 161 -19.26 -11.19 16.36
C ASP A 161 -20.57 -11.94 16.10
N PHE A 162 -20.54 -12.90 15.16
CA PHE A 162 -21.69 -13.76 14.88
C PHE A 162 -22.04 -14.68 16.05
N MET A 163 -21.04 -15.32 16.67
CA MET A 163 -21.23 -16.20 17.82
C MET A 163 -21.82 -15.45 19.03
N LEU A 164 -21.25 -14.29 19.38
CA LEU A 164 -21.72 -13.48 20.49
C LEU A 164 -23.13 -12.93 20.23
N SER A 165 -23.44 -12.52 19.01
CA SER A 165 -24.77 -12.05 18.62
C SER A 165 -25.82 -13.18 18.74
N THR A 166 -25.47 -14.41 18.36
CA THR A 166 -26.33 -15.59 18.47
C THR A 166 -26.57 -15.96 19.95
N GLU A 167 -25.55 -15.92 20.79
CA GLU A 167 -25.68 -16.18 22.21
C GLU A 167 -26.63 -15.17 22.89
N LYS A 168 -26.52 -13.88 22.54
CA LYS A 168 -27.47 -12.85 23.02
C LYS A 168 -28.90 -13.15 22.63
N ALA A 169 -29.14 -13.46 21.36
CA ALA A 169 -30.46 -13.80 20.86
C ALA A 169 -31.07 -14.99 21.64
N ASN A 170 -30.25 -16.04 21.88
CA ASN A 170 -30.67 -17.20 22.65
C ASN A 170 -30.98 -16.87 24.11
N LYS A 171 -30.18 -16.01 24.78
CA LYS A 171 -30.46 -15.54 26.15
C LYS A 171 -31.77 -14.77 26.24
N ILE A 172 -32.07 -13.90 25.27
CA ILE A 172 -33.34 -13.16 25.21
C ILE A 172 -34.52 -14.13 25.05
N LEU A 173 -34.42 -15.10 24.13
CA LEU A 173 -35.49 -16.07 23.90
C LEU A 173 -35.73 -17.00 25.11
N ALA A 174 -34.70 -17.28 25.92
CA ALA A 174 -34.83 -18.12 27.11
C ALA A 174 -35.55 -17.42 28.29
N VAL A 175 -35.67 -16.09 28.25
CA VAL A 175 -36.34 -15.27 29.30
C VAL A 175 -37.80 -14.95 28.93
N LEU A 176 -38.18 -15.11 27.67
CA LEU A 176 -39.55 -14.98 27.18
C LEU A 176 -40.33 -16.30 27.32
#